data_8bd961396d9d098ae962cccf20e85fe5
#
_entry.id   8bd961396d9d098ae962cccf20e85fe5
#
_cell.length_a   1.000
_cell.length_b   1.000
_cell.length_c   1.000
_cell.angle_alpha   90.00
_cell.angle_beta   90.00
_cell.angle_gamma   90.00
#
_symmetry.space_group_name_H-M   'P 1'
#
loop_
_entity.id
_entity.type
_entity.pdbx_description
1 polymer ?
#
loop_
_entity_poly.entity_id
_entity_poly.type
_entity_poly.pdbx_seq_one_letter_code
_entity_poly.pdbx_strand_id
1 'polypeptide(L)'
;MKIYGALEAGGTKMVCSIGNEHCEVLERISIPTGYPEDSIPEIIDYFRGRGIKALGIGAFGPLDLDKSSKTYGHITSTPKPGWENYPLLSMLAEALDVPAELDTDVNAAALAEITMGAAKGLKSCLYVTVGTGIGGGVIAEGKLVHGMVHPELGHMLLRPAEGDPTPDGFCPYHKGCLEGLASGPAIEKRWGVSAKDLPDDHLAWKVEAEYLAQMCANAVVCYSPERIVLGGGVMHKTHLFPMIRDRKSVV
;
A
#
# COMPACT_ATOMS: atom_id res chain seq x y z
N MET A 1 19.34 9.17 -22.02
CA MET A 1 18.16 8.91 -21.16
C MET A 1 18.31 7.51 -20.59
N LYS A 2 18.36 7.40 -19.28
CA LYS A 2 18.36 6.11 -18.59
C LYS A 2 16.92 5.62 -18.42
N ILE A 3 16.70 4.34 -18.61
CA ILE A 3 15.39 3.70 -18.50
C ILE A 3 15.39 2.78 -17.29
N TYR A 4 14.34 2.84 -16.49
CA TYR A 4 14.12 2.04 -15.29
C TYR A 4 12.80 1.30 -15.38
N GLY A 5 12.78 0.08 -14.85
CA GLY A 5 11.55 -0.70 -14.66
C GLY A 5 10.97 -0.47 -13.26
N ALA A 6 9.65 -0.50 -13.18
CA ALA A 6 8.92 -0.51 -11.92
C ALA A 6 7.80 -1.55 -12.00
N LEU A 7 7.73 -2.39 -10.97
CA LEU A 7 6.67 -3.38 -10.78
C LEU A 7 5.91 -3.05 -9.49
N GLU A 8 4.62 -2.76 -9.60
CA GLU A 8 3.68 -2.83 -8.49
C GLU A 8 3.00 -4.19 -8.51
N ALA A 9 3.48 -5.10 -7.67
CA ALA A 9 2.89 -6.41 -7.49
C ALA A 9 1.72 -6.31 -6.51
N GLY A 10 0.55 -6.03 -7.02
CA GLY A 10 -0.68 -5.89 -6.24
C GLY A 10 -1.42 -7.20 -6.06
N GLY A 11 -2.32 -7.23 -5.08
CA GLY A 11 -3.10 -8.42 -4.75
C GLY A 11 -4.10 -8.87 -5.80
N THR A 12 -4.49 -8.03 -6.75
CA THR A 12 -5.46 -8.34 -7.82
C THR A 12 -4.89 -8.11 -9.22
N LYS A 13 -3.91 -7.24 -9.33
CA LYS A 13 -3.22 -6.92 -10.59
C LYS A 13 -1.76 -6.60 -10.32
N MET A 14 -0.92 -6.92 -11.28
CA MET A 14 0.47 -6.49 -11.39
C MET A 14 0.53 -5.30 -12.35
N VAL A 15 1.14 -4.20 -11.96
CA VAL A 15 1.35 -3.05 -12.85
C VAL A 15 2.83 -2.95 -13.16
N CYS A 16 3.18 -3.18 -14.42
CA CYS A 16 4.53 -2.99 -14.93
C CYS A 16 4.64 -1.63 -15.61
N SER A 17 5.68 -0.88 -15.28
CA SER A 17 5.90 0.45 -15.83
C SER A 17 7.35 0.63 -16.24
N ILE A 18 7.57 1.46 -17.24
CA ILE A 18 8.89 1.95 -17.65
C ILE A 18 8.91 3.45 -17.46
N GLY A 19 9.95 3.94 -16.83
CA GLY A 19 10.16 5.38 -16.59
C GLY A 19 11.60 5.79 -16.85
N ASN A 20 11.83 7.09 -16.86
CA ASN A 20 13.15 7.68 -17.02
C ASN A 20 13.74 8.16 -15.69
N GLU A 21 14.98 8.71 -15.72
CA GLU A 21 15.69 9.27 -14.57
C GLU A 21 14.99 10.48 -13.93
N HIS A 22 13.99 11.05 -14.58
CA HIS A 22 13.16 12.15 -14.05
C HIS A 22 11.85 11.65 -13.43
N CYS A 23 11.69 10.31 -13.32
CA CYS A 23 10.48 9.64 -12.82
C CYS A 23 9.23 9.88 -13.68
N GLU A 24 9.42 10.20 -14.95
CA GLU A 24 8.33 10.27 -15.91
C GLU A 24 7.99 8.86 -16.38
N VAL A 25 6.74 8.46 -16.22
CA VAL A 25 6.25 7.16 -16.70
C VAL A 25 6.06 7.25 -18.20
N LEU A 26 6.82 6.44 -18.94
CA LEU A 26 6.80 6.41 -20.40
C LEU A 26 5.77 5.42 -20.95
N GLU A 27 5.64 4.27 -20.27
CA GLU A 27 4.73 3.20 -20.63
C GLU A 27 4.33 2.41 -19.40
N ARG A 28 3.13 1.86 -19.38
CA ARG A 28 2.68 0.92 -18.37
C ARG A 28 1.68 -0.07 -18.94
N ILE A 29 1.69 -1.28 -18.36
CA ILE A 29 0.65 -2.29 -18.58
C ILE A 29 0.11 -2.79 -17.24
N SER A 30 -1.03 -3.44 -17.27
CA SER A 30 -1.63 -4.11 -16.12
C SER A 30 -1.90 -5.56 -16.48
N ILE A 31 -1.39 -6.47 -15.66
CA ILE A 31 -1.53 -7.92 -15.79
C ILE A 31 -2.37 -8.42 -14.60
N PRO A 32 -3.35 -9.29 -14.76
CA PRO A 32 -4.05 -9.88 -13.63
C PRO A 32 -3.07 -10.64 -12.71
N THR A 33 -3.24 -10.55 -11.39
CA THR A 33 -2.49 -11.38 -10.45
C THR A 33 -3.08 -12.78 -10.44
N GLY A 34 -2.53 -13.66 -11.28
CA GLY A 34 -2.81 -15.08 -11.34
C GLY A 34 -1.84 -15.89 -10.45
N TYR A 35 -1.61 -17.14 -10.83
CA TYR A 35 -0.49 -17.91 -10.29
C TYR A 35 0.85 -17.34 -10.76
N PRO A 36 1.95 -17.55 -10.01
CA PRO A 36 3.28 -17.08 -10.44
C PRO A 36 3.68 -17.58 -11.82
N GLU A 37 3.37 -18.84 -12.15
CA GLU A 37 3.68 -19.45 -13.44
C GLU A 37 3.00 -18.77 -14.63
N ASP A 38 1.91 -18.06 -14.42
CA ASP A 38 1.23 -17.27 -15.44
C ASP A 38 1.74 -15.83 -15.46
N SER A 39 1.79 -15.19 -14.29
CA SER A 39 2.09 -13.75 -14.18
C SER A 39 3.56 -13.41 -14.40
N ILE A 40 4.49 -14.23 -13.89
CA ILE A 40 5.94 -13.95 -13.96
C ILE A 40 6.48 -13.94 -15.38
N PRO A 41 6.12 -14.90 -16.27
CA PRO A 41 6.54 -14.83 -17.66
C PRO A 41 6.08 -13.55 -18.38
N GLU A 42 4.85 -13.10 -18.16
CA GLU A 42 4.32 -11.87 -18.76
C GLU A 42 5.08 -10.63 -18.26
N ILE A 43 5.42 -10.58 -16.97
CA ILE A 43 6.23 -9.50 -16.38
C ILE A 43 7.62 -9.47 -17.01
N ILE A 44 8.28 -10.63 -17.10
CA ILE A 44 9.61 -10.75 -17.70
C ILE A 44 9.57 -10.32 -19.17
N ASP A 45 8.61 -10.79 -19.94
CA ASP A 45 8.49 -10.46 -21.36
C ASP A 45 8.21 -8.97 -21.57
N TYR A 46 7.48 -8.34 -20.67
CA TYR A 46 7.28 -6.88 -20.73
C TYR A 46 8.61 -6.11 -20.56
N PHE A 47 9.46 -6.50 -19.63
CA PHE A 47 10.71 -5.76 -19.37
C PHE A 47 11.87 -6.17 -20.30
N ARG A 48 11.83 -7.39 -20.84
CA ARG A 48 12.92 -7.96 -21.67
C ARG A 48 13.17 -7.12 -22.93
N GLY A 49 14.44 -6.83 -23.21
CA GLY A 49 14.86 -6.10 -24.39
C GLY A 49 14.57 -4.59 -24.37
N ARG A 50 13.99 -4.04 -23.31
CA ARG A 50 13.67 -2.61 -23.17
C ARG A 50 14.82 -1.76 -22.64
N GLY A 51 15.95 -2.37 -22.32
CA GLY A 51 17.17 -1.68 -21.90
C GLY A 51 17.08 -1.02 -20.54
N ILE A 52 16.21 -1.53 -19.64
CA ILE A 52 16.11 -1.05 -18.27
C ILE A 52 17.44 -1.22 -17.55
N LYS A 53 17.81 -0.27 -16.71
CA LYS A 53 19.08 -0.27 -15.95
C LYS A 53 18.94 -0.84 -14.55
N ALA A 54 17.73 -0.85 -14.03
CA ALA A 54 17.36 -1.45 -12.75
C ALA A 54 15.84 -1.65 -12.69
N LEU A 55 15.39 -2.51 -11.79
CA LEU A 55 13.99 -2.79 -11.51
C LEU A 55 13.67 -2.47 -10.04
N GLY A 56 12.70 -1.59 -9.80
CA GLY A 56 12.11 -1.37 -8.48
C GLY A 56 10.82 -2.18 -8.35
N ILE A 57 10.65 -2.87 -7.22
CA ILE A 57 9.49 -3.72 -6.97
C ILE A 57 8.81 -3.26 -5.68
N GLY A 58 7.55 -2.83 -5.79
CA GLY A 58 6.63 -2.65 -4.66
C GLY A 58 5.65 -3.81 -4.64
N ALA A 59 5.69 -4.67 -3.62
CA ALA A 59 4.89 -5.89 -3.62
C ALA A 59 3.95 -5.99 -2.43
N PHE A 60 2.82 -6.69 -2.64
CA PHE A 60 1.99 -7.13 -1.52
C PHE A 60 2.80 -8.04 -0.60
N GLY A 61 2.46 -7.98 0.67
CA GLY A 61 3.16 -8.75 1.70
C GLY A 61 2.39 -9.99 2.22
N PRO A 62 2.91 -10.57 3.30
CA PRO A 62 4.17 -10.18 3.95
C PRO A 62 5.43 -10.53 3.15
N LEU A 63 6.46 -9.71 3.30
CA LEU A 63 7.74 -9.86 2.61
C LEU A 63 8.89 -10.13 3.60
N ASP A 64 9.87 -10.93 3.19
CA ASP A 64 11.14 -10.98 3.88
C ASP A 64 12.06 -9.87 3.36
N LEU A 65 12.22 -8.83 4.17
CA LEU A 65 13.06 -7.66 3.88
C LEU A 65 14.40 -7.65 4.64
N ASP A 66 14.70 -8.72 5.40
CA ASP A 66 15.98 -8.86 6.07
C ASP A 66 17.07 -9.27 5.05
N LYS A 67 17.97 -8.34 4.71
CA LYS A 67 19.08 -8.57 3.76
C LYS A 67 20.05 -9.66 4.22
N SER A 68 20.03 -10.06 5.48
CA SER A 68 20.84 -11.18 6.00
C SER A 68 20.14 -12.54 5.88
N SER A 69 18.84 -12.53 5.60
CA SER A 69 18.05 -13.75 5.45
C SER A 69 18.35 -14.47 4.14
N LYS A 70 18.27 -15.81 4.18
CA LYS A 70 18.36 -16.65 2.98
C LYS A 70 17.15 -16.50 2.04
N THR A 71 16.06 -16.01 2.57
CA THR A 71 14.80 -15.79 1.86
C THR A 71 14.52 -14.30 1.62
N TYR A 72 15.57 -13.45 1.69
CA TYR A 72 15.45 -12.05 1.33
C TYR A 72 14.80 -11.85 -0.03
N GLY A 73 13.77 -11.00 -0.08
CA GLY A 73 13.01 -10.72 -1.30
C GLY A 73 11.94 -11.75 -1.65
N HIS A 74 11.65 -12.69 -0.75
CA HIS A 74 10.52 -13.59 -0.91
C HIS A 74 9.22 -12.94 -0.41
N ILE A 75 8.11 -13.26 -1.09
CA ILE A 75 6.80 -13.19 -0.49
C ILE A 75 6.72 -14.34 0.50
N THR A 76 6.34 -14.09 1.74
CA THR A 76 6.35 -15.12 2.79
C THR A 76 4.99 -15.82 2.91
N SER A 77 4.31 -15.70 4.05
CA SER A 77 2.98 -16.27 4.26
C SER A 77 1.91 -15.38 3.60
N THR A 78 1.25 -15.87 2.57
CA THR A 78 0.18 -15.14 1.90
C THR A 78 -0.98 -16.08 1.57
N PRO A 79 -2.24 -15.62 1.63
CA PRO A 79 -3.37 -16.43 1.21
C PRO A 79 -3.49 -16.57 -0.32
N LYS A 80 -2.59 -15.93 -1.08
CA LYS A 80 -2.63 -15.98 -2.54
C LYS A 80 -2.04 -17.30 -3.05
N PRO A 81 -2.82 -18.08 -3.83
CA PRO A 81 -2.36 -19.37 -4.33
C PRO A 81 -1.06 -19.26 -5.15
N GLY A 82 -0.09 -20.09 -4.81
CA GLY A 82 1.20 -20.20 -5.49
C GLY A 82 2.24 -19.14 -5.08
N TRP A 83 1.84 -18.08 -4.38
CA TRP A 83 2.75 -16.99 -4.01
C TRP A 83 3.43 -17.18 -2.64
N GLU A 84 3.01 -18.17 -1.85
CA GLU A 84 3.63 -18.45 -0.56
C GLU A 84 5.10 -18.88 -0.72
N ASN A 85 6.00 -18.24 0.02
CA ASN A 85 7.46 -18.45 -0.04
C ASN A 85 8.07 -18.24 -1.45
N TYR A 86 7.43 -17.43 -2.30
CA TYR A 86 7.87 -17.21 -3.67
C TYR A 86 9.06 -16.24 -3.74
N PRO A 87 10.20 -16.60 -4.41
CA PRO A 87 11.42 -15.80 -4.46
C PRO A 87 11.33 -14.68 -5.50
N LEU A 88 10.40 -13.74 -5.31
CA LEU A 88 10.03 -12.72 -6.31
C LEU A 88 11.22 -11.87 -6.77
N LEU A 89 12.04 -11.40 -5.82
CA LEU A 89 13.16 -10.52 -6.13
C LEU A 89 14.22 -11.23 -6.98
N SER A 90 14.71 -12.38 -6.53
CA SER A 90 15.79 -13.10 -7.23
C SER A 90 15.31 -13.62 -8.58
N MET A 91 14.08 -14.12 -8.67
CA MET A 91 13.49 -14.61 -9.92
C MET A 91 13.48 -13.52 -11.01
N LEU A 92 13.06 -12.30 -10.69
CA LEU A 92 13.01 -11.21 -11.65
C LEU A 92 14.40 -10.63 -11.95
N ALA A 93 15.25 -10.47 -10.93
CA ALA A 93 16.62 -9.96 -11.11
C ALA A 93 17.44 -10.86 -12.02
N GLU A 94 17.39 -12.18 -11.81
CA GLU A 94 18.11 -13.17 -12.62
C GLU A 94 17.56 -13.25 -14.06
N ALA A 95 16.22 -13.29 -14.21
CA ALA A 95 15.61 -13.42 -15.53
C ALA A 95 15.82 -12.19 -16.44
N LEU A 96 15.98 -11.02 -15.84
CA LEU A 96 16.17 -9.74 -16.55
C LEU A 96 17.64 -9.31 -16.61
N ASP A 97 18.53 -9.94 -15.85
CA ASP A 97 19.96 -9.58 -15.72
C ASP A 97 20.16 -8.10 -15.40
N VAL A 98 19.41 -7.58 -14.40
CA VAL A 98 19.50 -6.20 -13.92
C VAL A 98 19.50 -6.14 -12.40
N PRO A 99 20.13 -5.14 -11.80
CA PRO A 99 19.92 -4.85 -10.37
C PRO A 99 18.45 -4.64 -10.06
N ALA A 100 17.96 -5.26 -8.99
CA ALA A 100 16.60 -5.10 -8.53
C ALA A 100 16.56 -4.90 -7.00
N GLU A 101 15.61 -4.09 -6.55
CA GLU A 101 15.30 -3.89 -5.12
C GLU A 101 13.81 -4.06 -4.92
N LEU A 102 13.43 -4.56 -3.74
CA LEU A 102 12.05 -4.85 -3.38
C LEU A 102 11.72 -4.27 -2.02
N ASP A 103 10.51 -3.74 -1.91
CA ASP A 103 9.87 -3.36 -0.66
C ASP A 103 8.36 -3.58 -0.77
N THR A 104 7.59 -3.27 0.28
CA THR A 104 6.13 -3.30 0.19
C THR A 104 5.63 -2.23 -0.78
N ASP A 105 4.46 -2.46 -1.37
CA ASP A 105 3.78 -1.49 -2.24
C ASP A 105 3.56 -0.15 -1.55
N VAL A 106 3.19 -0.16 -0.26
CA VAL A 106 2.99 1.06 0.55
C VAL A 106 4.30 1.76 0.92
N ASN A 107 5.40 1.02 1.13
CA ASN A 107 6.72 1.60 1.34
C ASN A 107 7.25 2.24 0.05
N ALA A 108 7.06 1.58 -1.09
CA ALA A 108 7.38 2.16 -2.40
C ALA A 108 6.59 3.46 -2.66
N ALA A 109 5.29 3.48 -2.31
CA ALA A 109 4.45 4.67 -2.41
C ALA A 109 4.93 5.79 -1.45
N ALA A 110 5.26 5.46 -0.19
CA ALA A 110 5.80 6.43 0.76
C ALA A 110 7.12 7.04 0.26
N LEU A 111 8.00 6.23 -0.32
CA LEU A 111 9.25 6.67 -0.93
C LEU A 111 9.00 7.61 -2.11
N ALA A 112 8.01 7.33 -2.94
CA ALA A 112 7.61 8.21 -4.05
C ALA A 112 7.08 9.55 -3.52
N GLU A 113 6.24 9.54 -2.49
CA GLU A 113 5.68 10.76 -1.89
C GLU A 113 6.75 11.66 -1.27
N ILE A 114 7.75 11.11 -0.60
CA ILE A 114 8.81 11.94 0.00
C ILE A 114 9.85 12.41 -1.02
N THR A 115 10.02 11.66 -2.11
CA THR A 115 11.01 11.98 -3.15
C THR A 115 10.46 13.03 -4.12
N MET A 116 9.22 12.89 -4.56
CA MET A 116 8.66 13.72 -5.63
C MET A 116 7.19 14.13 -5.43
N GLY A 117 6.51 13.55 -4.44
CA GLY A 117 5.09 13.75 -4.20
C GLY A 117 4.78 14.81 -3.14
N ALA A 118 3.68 14.61 -2.43
CA ALA A 118 3.13 15.57 -1.45
C ALA A 118 4.03 15.78 -0.22
N ALA A 119 4.96 14.87 0.08
CA ALA A 119 5.90 14.98 1.19
C ALA A 119 7.32 15.40 0.76
N LYS A 120 7.50 15.88 -0.48
CA LYS A 120 8.81 16.30 -1.00
C LYS A 120 9.44 17.38 -0.14
N GLY A 121 10.71 17.16 0.22
CA GLY A 121 11.50 18.09 1.04
C GLY A 121 11.34 17.91 2.55
N LEU A 122 10.46 17.02 3.00
CA LEU A 122 10.30 16.62 4.40
C LEU A 122 11.25 15.48 4.76
N LYS A 123 11.40 15.22 6.07
CA LYS A 123 12.22 14.12 6.59
C LYS A 123 11.40 12.96 7.13
N SER A 124 10.12 13.20 7.38
CA SER A 124 9.22 12.16 7.89
C SER A 124 7.84 12.28 7.26
N CYS A 125 7.30 11.14 6.85
CA CYS A 125 5.92 11.06 6.38
C CYS A 125 5.34 9.67 6.63
N LEU A 126 4.02 9.62 6.65
CA LEU A 126 3.25 8.39 6.58
C LEU A 126 2.40 8.43 5.30
N TYR A 127 2.57 7.44 4.44
CA TYR A 127 1.62 7.16 3.37
C TYR A 127 0.66 6.05 3.80
N VAL A 128 -0.62 6.22 3.55
CA VAL A 128 -1.64 5.20 3.81
C VAL A 128 -2.49 5.01 2.57
N THR A 129 -2.62 3.78 2.11
CA THR A 129 -3.60 3.41 1.09
C THR A 129 -4.87 2.89 1.74
N VAL A 130 -6.03 3.40 1.32
CA VAL A 130 -7.35 2.93 1.74
C VAL A 130 -8.08 2.41 0.50
N GLY A 131 -8.01 1.11 0.31
CA GLY A 131 -8.50 0.44 -0.91
C GLY A 131 -9.17 -0.89 -0.61
N THR A 132 -8.78 -1.95 -1.31
CA THR A 132 -9.20 -3.34 -1.02
C THR A 132 -8.75 -3.78 0.37
N GLY A 133 -7.55 -3.36 0.78
CA GLY A 133 -7.06 -3.41 2.15
C GLY A 133 -6.64 -2.03 2.62
N ILE A 134 -6.05 -1.96 3.80
CA ILE A 134 -5.40 -0.75 4.32
C ILE A 134 -3.97 -1.09 4.72
N GLY A 135 -3.03 -0.43 4.10
CA GLY A 135 -1.61 -0.53 4.43
C GLY A 135 -0.98 0.85 4.56
N GLY A 136 0.21 0.91 5.14
CA GLY A 136 0.93 2.18 5.21
C GLY A 136 2.43 2.03 5.28
N GLY A 137 3.12 2.95 4.59
CA GLY A 137 4.56 3.09 4.60
C GLY A 137 4.97 4.30 5.44
N VAL A 138 5.90 4.07 6.36
CA VAL A 138 6.41 5.09 7.29
C VAL A 138 7.83 5.47 6.89
N ILE A 139 8.08 6.77 6.78
CA ILE A 139 9.43 7.32 6.65
C ILE A 139 9.74 8.17 7.87
N ALA A 140 10.84 7.87 8.53
CA ALA A 140 11.40 8.60 9.65
C ALA A 140 12.87 8.95 9.36
N GLU A 141 13.25 10.20 9.60
CA GLU A 141 14.61 10.71 9.33
C GLU A 141 15.11 10.41 7.89
N GLY A 142 14.20 10.47 6.92
CA GLY A 142 14.50 10.22 5.50
C GLY A 142 14.69 8.75 5.13
N LYS A 143 14.35 7.82 6.03
CA LYS A 143 14.49 6.37 5.81
C LYS A 143 13.16 5.66 6.02
N LEU A 144 12.90 4.64 5.21
CA LEU A 144 11.80 3.72 5.43
C LEU A 144 11.96 3.01 6.78
N VAL A 145 10.85 2.90 7.50
CA VAL A 145 10.82 2.18 8.78
C VAL A 145 10.57 0.71 8.50
N HIS A 146 11.58 -0.09 8.79
CA HIS A 146 11.48 -1.53 8.89
C HIS A 146 11.71 -1.93 10.35
N GLY A 147 11.32 -3.14 10.71
CA GLY A 147 11.56 -3.69 12.04
C GLY A 147 11.90 -5.17 11.91
N MET A 148 11.32 -6.00 12.76
CA MET A 148 11.39 -7.45 12.57
C MET A 148 10.76 -7.88 11.24
N VAL A 149 9.69 -7.18 10.86
CA VAL A 149 9.05 -7.17 9.55
C VAL A 149 8.73 -5.71 9.19
N HIS A 150 7.93 -5.45 8.18
CA HIS A 150 7.41 -4.10 7.89
C HIS A 150 6.17 -3.76 8.75
N PRO A 151 5.86 -2.47 8.99
CA PRO A 151 4.66 -2.07 9.72
C PRO A 151 3.38 -2.53 9.04
N GLU A 152 2.46 -3.10 9.82
CA GLU A 152 1.13 -3.54 9.41
C GLU A 152 0.05 -2.66 10.07
N LEU A 153 0.14 -1.35 9.85
CA LEU A 153 -0.72 -0.38 10.53
C LEU A 153 -2.22 -0.54 10.22
N GLY A 154 -2.57 -1.18 9.09
CA GLY A 154 -3.95 -1.53 8.78
C GLY A 154 -4.62 -2.42 9.81
N HIS A 155 -3.83 -3.13 10.61
CA HIS A 155 -4.33 -3.98 11.70
C HIS A 155 -4.31 -3.33 13.08
N MET A 156 -4.03 -2.02 13.19
CA MET A 156 -4.20 -1.34 14.48
C MET A 156 -5.65 -1.37 14.95
N LEU A 157 -5.84 -1.62 16.24
CA LEU A 157 -7.17 -1.64 16.85
C LEU A 157 -7.68 -0.21 17.06
N LEU A 158 -8.94 0.02 16.76
CA LEU A 158 -9.60 1.30 16.93
C LEU A 158 -10.82 1.19 17.85
N ARG A 159 -11.24 2.32 18.40
CA ARG A 159 -12.50 2.40 19.15
C ARG A 159 -13.66 2.45 18.17
N PRO A 160 -14.80 1.81 18.50
CA PRO A 160 -16.01 1.89 17.70
C PRO A 160 -16.42 3.34 17.42
N ALA A 161 -16.72 3.64 16.16
CA ALA A 161 -17.26 4.93 15.76
C ALA A 161 -18.74 5.02 16.11
N GLU A 162 -19.21 6.21 16.47
CA GLU A 162 -20.63 6.46 16.71
C GLU A 162 -21.44 6.21 15.43
N GLY A 163 -22.51 5.44 15.56
CA GLY A 163 -23.39 5.10 14.43
C GLY A 163 -22.88 3.95 13.56
N ASP A 164 -21.78 3.29 13.91
CA ASP A 164 -21.36 2.06 13.22
C ASP A 164 -22.22 0.86 13.64
N PRO A 165 -22.99 0.24 12.73
CA PRO A 165 -23.79 -0.95 13.03
C PRO A 165 -22.94 -2.22 13.19
N THR A 166 -21.66 -2.22 12.82
CA THR A 166 -20.78 -3.39 12.82
C THR A 166 -19.39 -3.07 13.40
N PRO A 167 -19.33 -2.69 14.69
CA PRO A 167 -18.09 -2.17 15.30
C PRO A 167 -16.98 -3.20 15.45
N ASP A 168 -17.26 -4.50 15.31
CA ASP A 168 -16.27 -5.56 15.26
C ASP A 168 -15.51 -5.58 13.91
N GLY A 169 -16.08 -4.98 12.86
CA GLY A 169 -15.50 -4.98 11.52
C GLY A 169 -15.53 -6.35 10.83
N PHE A 170 -14.77 -6.47 9.73
CA PHE A 170 -14.80 -7.63 8.84
C PHE A 170 -13.44 -8.29 8.60
N CYS A 171 -12.41 -7.92 9.36
CA CYS A 171 -11.12 -8.60 9.28
C CYS A 171 -11.23 -10.04 9.80
N PRO A 172 -10.73 -11.04 9.08
CA PRO A 172 -10.81 -12.44 9.53
C PRO A 172 -9.90 -12.75 10.74
N TYR A 173 -8.93 -11.88 11.04
CA TYR A 173 -7.93 -12.11 12.08
C TYR A 173 -8.16 -11.25 13.33
N HIS A 174 -8.66 -10.02 13.17
CA HIS A 174 -8.74 -9.04 14.25
C HIS A 174 -10.11 -8.36 14.27
N LYS A 175 -10.75 -8.40 15.42
CA LYS A 175 -11.95 -7.58 15.64
C LYS A 175 -11.53 -6.13 15.90
N GLY A 176 -12.26 -5.18 15.28
CA GLY A 176 -12.04 -3.75 15.49
C GLY A 176 -10.72 -3.19 14.95
N CYS A 177 -10.05 -3.87 14.01
CA CYS A 177 -8.88 -3.30 13.36
C CYS A 177 -9.26 -2.36 12.22
N LEU A 178 -8.40 -1.40 11.91
CA LEU A 178 -8.61 -0.35 10.91
C LEU A 178 -9.04 -0.92 9.54
N GLU A 179 -8.35 -1.94 9.02
CA GLU A 179 -8.71 -2.54 7.73
C GLU A 179 -10.10 -3.19 7.76
N GLY A 180 -10.40 -3.93 8.82
CA GLY A 180 -11.72 -4.54 9.02
C GLY A 180 -12.86 -3.53 9.18
N LEU A 181 -12.53 -2.30 9.56
CA LEU A 181 -13.49 -1.22 9.80
C LEU A 181 -13.62 -0.26 8.62
N ALA A 182 -12.53 0.07 7.92
CA ALA A 182 -12.47 1.21 7.01
C ALA A 182 -12.01 0.86 5.57
N SER A 183 -11.73 -0.41 5.24
CA SER A 183 -11.43 -0.78 3.86
C SER A 183 -12.66 -0.70 2.95
N GLY A 184 -12.43 -0.59 1.64
CA GLY A 184 -13.53 -0.61 0.65
C GLY A 184 -14.50 -1.78 0.81
N PRO A 185 -14.01 -3.03 0.94
CA PRO A 185 -14.86 -4.19 1.25
C PRO A 185 -15.57 -4.11 2.59
N ALA A 186 -14.97 -3.47 3.61
CA ALA A 186 -15.63 -3.26 4.90
C ALA A 186 -16.81 -2.28 4.77
N ILE A 187 -16.63 -1.20 4.02
CA ILE A 187 -17.71 -0.25 3.69
C ILE A 187 -18.85 -0.98 2.96
N GLU A 188 -18.51 -1.74 1.93
CA GLU A 188 -19.52 -2.47 1.14
C GLU A 188 -20.29 -3.48 1.98
N LYS A 189 -19.61 -4.28 2.80
CA LYS A 189 -20.25 -5.26 3.69
C LYS A 189 -21.14 -4.59 4.75
N ARG A 190 -20.72 -3.45 5.29
CA ARG A 190 -21.46 -2.71 6.31
C ARG A 190 -22.72 -2.05 5.78
N TRP A 191 -22.64 -1.48 4.59
CA TRP A 191 -23.71 -0.64 4.02
C TRP A 191 -24.46 -1.29 2.87
N GLY A 192 -24.01 -2.47 2.39
CA GLY A 192 -24.63 -3.19 1.27
C GLY A 192 -24.40 -2.56 -0.10
N VAL A 193 -23.59 -1.51 -0.18
CA VAL A 193 -23.29 -0.74 -1.39
C VAL A 193 -21.82 -0.40 -1.43
N SER A 194 -21.22 -0.53 -2.61
CA SER A 194 -19.81 -0.20 -2.82
C SER A 194 -19.53 1.28 -2.52
N ALA A 195 -18.37 1.56 -1.93
CA ALA A 195 -17.93 2.91 -1.59
C ALA A 195 -18.04 3.92 -2.75
N LYS A 196 -17.77 3.49 -3.99
CA LYS A 196 -17.89 4.34 -5.18
C LYS A 196 -19.33 4.78 -5.49
N ASP A 197 -20.30 3.94 -5.14
CA ASP A 197 -21.72 4.12 -5.48
C ASP A 197 -22.52 4.75 -4.32
N LEU A 198 -21.90 4.93 -3.13
CA LEU A 198 -22.54 5.61 -2.00
C LEU A 198 -22.65 7.12 -2.26
N PRO A 199 -23.83 7.74 -1.98
CA PRO A 199 -24.00 9.19 -2.00
C PRO A 199 -23.04 9.90 -1.05
N ASP A 200 -22.60 11.11 -1.39
CA ASP A 200 -21.60 11.84 -0.59
C ASP A 200 -22.14 12.34 0.78
N ASP A 201 -23.46 12.39 0.96
CA ASP A 201 -24.13 12.72 2.22
C ASP A 201 -24.49 11.50 3.09
N HIS A 202 -24.15 10.29 2.65
CA HIS A 202 -24.45 9.06 3.38
C HIS A 202 -23.71 9.00 4.74
N LEU A 203 -24.37 8.42 5.77
CA LEU A 203 -23.79 8.24 7.11
C LEU A 203 -22.46 7.49 7.12
N ALA A 204 -22.24 6.59 6.15
CA ALA A 204 -21.00 5.85 5.97
C ALA A 204 -19.78 6.76 6.04
N TRP A 205 -19.85 7.95 5.45
CA TRP A 205 -18.69 8.85 5.40
C TRP A 205 -18.37 9.50 6.74
N LYS A 206 -19.35 9.65 7.62
CA LYS A 206 -19.10 10.08 9.01
C LYS A 206 -18.37 8.99 9.79
N VAL A 207 -18.80 7.75 9.66
CA VAL A 207 -18.16 6.58 10.29
C VAL A 207 -16.74 6.37 9.74
N GLU A 208 -16.59 6.44 8.42
CA GLU A 208 -15.30 6.30 7.75
C GLU A 208 -14.30 7.38 8.19
N ALA A 209 -14.74 8.65 8.18
CA ALA A 209 -13.91 9.76 8.62
C ALA A 209 -13.49 9.65 10.09
N GLU A 210 -14.33 9.08 10.96
CA GLU A 210 -14.00 8.83 12.36
C GLU A 210 -12.87 7.80 12.49
N TYR A 211 -12.95 6.67 11.78
CA TYR A 211 -11.92 5.66 11.81
C TYR A 211 -10.59 6.17 11.24
N LEU A 212 -10.62 6.85 10.10
CA LEU A 212 -9.42 7.43 9.51
C LEU A 212 -8.81 8.54 10.38
N ALA A 213 -9.63 9.33 11.09
CA ALA A 213 -9.14 10.31 12.03
C ALA A 213 -8.45 9.66 13.24
N GLN A 214 -9.01 8.58 13.80
CA GLN A 214 -8.37 7.83 14.88
C GLN A 214 -7.02 7.24 14.42
N MET A 215 -6.96 6.70 13.20
CA MET A 215 -5.69 6.22 12.61
C MET A 215 -4.66 7.36 12.51
N CYS A 216 -5.06 8.53 11.96
CA CYS A 216 -4.17 9.68 11.88
C CYS A 216 -3.68 10.12 13.27
N ALA A 217 -4.57 10.13 14.25
CA ALA A 217 -4.25 10.45 15.63
C ALA A 217 -3.21 9.48 16.21
N ASN A 218 -3.44 8.18 16.07
CA ASN A 218 -2.50 7.15 16.51
C ASN A 218 -1.14 7.29 15.80
N ALA A 219 -1.15 7.57 14.50
CA ALA A 219 0.08 7.80 13.74
C ALA A 219 0.87 9.03 14.25
N VAL A 220 0.18 10.13 14.57
CA VAL A 220 0.81 11.32 15.12
C VAL A 220 1.48 11.02 16.46
N VAL A 221 0.83 10.33 17.37
CA VAL A 221 1.40 10.03 18.69
C VAL A 221 2.50 8.96 18.63
N CYS A 222 2.48 8.06 17.64
CA CYS A 222 3.48 6.98 17.52
C CYS A 222 4.70 7.38 16.70
N TYR A 223 4.51 8.11 15.61
CA TYR A 223 5.55 8.37 14.61
C TYR A 223 5.89 9.85 14.47
N SER A 224 5.02 10.76 14.94
CA SER A 224 5.18 12.21 14.80
C SER A 224 5.55 12.66 13.37
N PRO A 225 4.83 12.20 12.32
CA PRO A 225 5.18 12.51 10.96
C PRO A 225 4.91 13.98 10.63
N GLU A 226 5.79 14.60 9.82
CA GLU A 226 5.57 15.96 9.30
C GLU A 226 4.39 16.01 8.33
N ARG A 227 4.06 14.86 7.70
CA ARG A 227 2.93 14.73 6.77
C ARG A 227 2.33 13.34 6.78
N ILE A 228 0.99 13.28 6.74
CA ILE A 228 0.24 12.06 6.44
C ILE A 228 -0.38 12.23 5.04
N VAL A 229 -0.12 11.29 4.16
CA VAL A 229 -0.66 11.23 2.80
C VAL A 229 -1.64 10.06 2.73
N LEU A 230 -2.89 10.36 2.41
CA LEU A 230 -3.94 9.35 2.28
C LEU A 230 -4.24 9.13 0.80
N GLY A 231 -4.10 7.90 0.34
CA GLY A 231 -4.37 7.46 -1.02
C GLY A 231 -5.28 6.23 -1.06
N GLY A 232 -5.38 5.61 -2.23
CA GLY A 232 -6.22 4.43 -2.46
C GLY A 232 -7.63 4.77 -2.93
N GLY A 233 -8.39 3.75 -3.32
CA GLY A 233 -9.67 3.90 -4.00
C GLY A 233 -10.74 4.64 -3.20
N VAL A 234 -10.80 4.43 -1.88
CA VAL A 234 -11.77 5.11 -1.00
C VAL A 234 -11.50 6.61 -0.93
N MET A 235 -10.23 7.01 -1.01
CA MET A 235 -9.84 8.42 -0.92
C MET A 235 -10.17 9.25 -2.18
N HIS A 236 -10.69 8.64 -3.24
CA HIS A 236 -11.34 9.40 -4.33
C HIS A 236 -12.57 10.17 -3.85
N LYS A 237 -13.17 9.79 -2.72
CA LYS A 237 -14.18 10.56 -2.01
C LYS A 237 -13.51 11.72 -1.26
N THR A 238 -13.17 12.78 -2.00
CA THR A 238 -12.33 13.88 -1.51
C THR A 238 -12.95 14.68 -0.36
N HIS A 239 -14.28 14.61 -0.18
CA HIS A 239 -14.98 15.22 0.96
C HIS A 239 -14.58 14.57 2.31
N LEU A 240 -13.97 13.38 2.31
CA LEU A 240 -13.41 12.77 3.52
C LEU A 240 -12.27 13.60 4.13
N PHE A 241 -11.43 14.25 3.32
CA PHE A 241 -10.28 15.01 3.85
C PHE A 241 -10.65 16.10 4.85
N PRO A 242 -11.59 17.02 4.56
CA PRO A 242 -12.03 17.98 5.57
C PRO A 242 -12.70 17.30 6.77
N MET A 243 -13.47 16.24 6.57
CA MET A 243 -14.14 15.51 7.66
C MET A 243 -13.14 14.85 8.62
N ILE A 244 -12.03 14.29 8.11
CA ILE A 244 -10.96 13.72 8.91
C ILE A 244 -10.23 14.81 9.71
N ARG A 245 -9.93 15.96 9.07
CA ARG A 245 -9.23 17.07 9.71
C ARG A 245 -10.06 17.75 10.80
N ASP A 246 -11.40 17.78 10.65
CA ASP A 246 -12.28 18.44 11.60
C ASP A 246 -12.49 17.64 12.91
N ARG A 247 -12.20 16.35 12.88
CA ARG A 247 -12.26 15.46 14.06
C ARG A 247 -11.03 15.59 14.94
N LYS A 248 -10.72 16.81 15.33
CA LYS A 248 -9.60 17.14 16.20
C LYS A 248 -9.79 16.56 17.60
N SER A 249 -9.11 15.50 17.91
CA SER A 249 -9.01 15.07 19.30
C SER A 249 -7.60 14.63 19.70
N VAL A 250 -6.57 15.05 18.96
CA VAL A 250 -5.21 14.69 19.31
C VAL A 250 -4.27 15.86 19.07
N VAL A 251 -3.84 16.46 20.16
CA VAL A 251 -2.88 17.57 20.34
C VAL A 251 -3.42 18.92 19.96
#